data_64e8b33129923a15f9385860f7a86da3
#
_entry.id   64e8b33129923a15f9385860f7a86da3
#
_cell.length_a   1.000
_cell.length_b   1.000
_cell.length_c   1.000
_cell.angle_alpha   90.00
_cell.angle_beta   90.00
_cell.angle_gamma   90.00
#
_symmetry.space_group_name_H-M   'P 1'
#
loop_
_entity.id
_entity.type
_entity.pdbx_description
1 polymer ?
#
loop_
_entity_poly.entity_id
_entity_poly.type
_entity_poly.pdbx_seq_one_letter_code
_entity_poly.pdbx_strand_id
1 'polypeptide(L)'
;LDELANASAVFYISDGFQPDVEKAVASLPDTVVPIDLLQSVSLLDVVAQLDGTEGETDGEVLASGKDPHVWLDPANMIAMTTAVADALSQLSPDFSAQFNAAAKSYIAELQTLGAEIDTQLATCESRVLVTSHRAFAYLAKRANLRQVAIAGVNPEEEPSAKSLEVIANFAKTNAVSTIFFETLLPADLAKTLADKVGATADLLDPVEGISSADIAAGASYVSIQRDNLSRVVKGLRCS
;
A
#
# COMPACT_ATOMS: atom_id res chain seq x y z
N LEU A 1 20.31 12.79 -10.47
CA LEU A 1 20.88 11.96 -11.54
C LEU A 1 22.31 11.56 -11.22
N ASP A 2 23.16 12.49 -10.77
CA ASP A 2 24.59 12.20 -10.46
C ASP A 2 24.75 11.13 -9.36
N GLU A 3 23.90 11.11 -8.36
CA GLU A 3 23.91 10.08 -7.31
C GLU A 3 23.53 8.70 -7.86
N LEU A 4 22.52 8.63 -8.72
CA LEU A 4 22.12 7.37 -9.36
C LEU A 4 23.23 6.82 -10.27
N ALA A 5 23.89 7.69 -11.04
CA ALA A 5 24.99 7.28 -11.93
C ALA A 5 26.23 6.76 -11.20
N ASN A 6 26.38 7.08 -9.93
CA ASN A 6 27.48 6.62 -9.07
C ASN A 6 27.07 5.48 -8.11
N ALA A 7 25.81 5.04 -8.16
CA ALA A 7 25.34 3.92 -7.36
C ALA A 7 25.87 2.58 -7.92
N SER A 8 25.95 1.55 -7.08
CA SER A 8 26.19 0.18 -7.54
C SER A 8 24.91 -0.50 -8.02
N ALA A 9 23.75 -0.12 -7.47
CA ALA A 9 22.44 -0.59 -7.87
C ALA A 9 21.37 0.47 -7.62
N VAL A 10 20.26 0.37 -8.38
CA VAL A 10 19.05 1.16 -8.17
C VAL A 10 17.87 0.19 -8.02
N PHE A 11 17.24 0.20 -6.85
CA PHE A 11 16.01 -0.55 -6.59
C PHE A 11 14.83 0.36 -6.87
N TYR A 12 13.85 -0.13 -7.62
CA TYR A 12 12.71 0.69 -8.03
C TYR A 12 11.47 -0.17 -8.27
N ILE A 13 10.33 0.50 -8.44
CA ILE A 13 9.08 -0.09 -8.86
C ILE A 13 8.82 0.38 -10.31
N SER A 14 8.75 -0.56 -11.22
CA SER A 14 8.60 -0.34 -12.66
C SER A 14 7.12 -0.19 -13.10
N ASP A 15 6.88 -0.44 -14.38
CA ASP A 15 5.57 -0.55 -15.02
C ASP A 15 4.76 0.76 -14.98
N GLY A 16 5.47 1.90 -15.03
CA GLY A 16 4.87 3.23 -15.07
C GLY A 16 4.58 3.85 -13.69
N PHE A 17 4.83 3.14 -12.59
CA PHE A 17 4.61 3.69 -11.24
C PHE A 17 5.59 4.80 -10.88
N GLN A 18 6.86 4.64 -11.25
CA GLN A 18 7.91 5.64 -11.02
C GLN A 18 8.52 6.12 -12.35
N PRO A 19 7.77 6.82 -13.22
CA PRO A 19 8.17 7.08 -14.60
C PRO A 19 9.47 7.86 -14.73
N ASP A 20 9.77 8.77 -13.81
CA ASP A 20 11.03 9.53 -13.82
C ASP A 20 12.22 8.69 -13.35
N VAL A 21 12.00 7.76 -12.43
CA VAL A 21 13.03 6.78 -12.03
C VAL A 21 13.30 5.81 -13.18
N GLU A 22 12.28 5.31 -13.85
CA GLU A 22 12.41 4.42 -15.01
C GLU A 22 13.19 5.08 -16.17
N LYS A 23 12.90 6.36 -16.47
CA LYS A 23 13.69 7.15 -17.45
C LYS A 23 15.14 7.31 -17.01
N ALA A 24 15.37 7.59 -15.71
CA ALA A 24 16.71 7.69 -15.17
C ALA A 24 17.45 6.36 -15.29
N VAL A 25 16.83 5.25 -14.88
CA VAL A 25 17.35 3.89 -14.96
C VAL A 25 17.73 3.51 -16.40
N ALA A 26 16.91 3.86 -17.40
CA ALA A 26 17.19 3.60 -18.81
C ALA A 26 18.43 4.37 -19.34
N SER A 27 18.90 5.37 -18.61
CA SER A 27 20.05 6.22 -18.99
C SER A 27 21.29 5.96 -18.12
N LEU A 28 21.23 4.98 -17.19
CA LEU A 28 22.35 4.67 -16.31
C LEU A 28 23.52 3.99 -17.05
N PRO A 29 24.75 4.18 -16.58
CA PRO A 29 25.89 3.42 -17.08
C PRO A 29 25.71 1.91 -16.82
N ASP A 30 26.31 1.07 -17.67
CA ASP A 30 26.27 -0.40 -17.53
C ASP A 30 26.89 -0.90 -16.20
N THR A 31 27.58 -0.03 -15.48
CA THR A 31 28.14 -0.33 -14.15
C THR A 31 27.11 -0.29 -13.01
N VAL A 32 25.93 0.29 -13.26
CA VAL A 32 24.85 0.40 -12.29
C VAL A 32 23.80 -0.68 -12.58
N VAL A 33 23.50 -1.53 -11.62
CA VAL A 33 22.53 -2.63 -11.78
C VAL A 33 21.11 -2.15 -11.43
N PRO A 34 20.19 -2.07 -12.38
CA PRO A 34 18.80 -1.77 -12.08
C PRO A 34 18.09 -3.03 -11.57
N ILE A 35 17.33 -2.90 -10.48
CA ILE A 35 16.61 -4.00 -9.85
C ILE A 35 15.16 -3.59 -9.65
N ASP A 36 14.30 -4.16 -10.47
CA ASP A 36 12.85 -3.97 -10.40
C ASP A 36 12.25 -4.89 -9.35
N LEU A 37 11.73 -4.30 -8.27
CA LEU A 37 11.17 -5.06 -7.15
C LEU A 37 9.83 -5.72 -7.48
N LEU A 38 9.09 -5.26 -8.50
CA LEU A 38 7.86 -5.91 -8.94
C LEU A 38 8.10 -7.32 -9.47
N GLN A 39 9.31 -7.63 -9.94
CA GLN A 39 9.65 -9.00 -10.40
C GLN A 39 9.64 -10.04 -9.28
N SER A 40 9.69 -9.61 -8.02
CA SER A 40 9.69 -10.51 -6.85
C SER A 40 8.30 -10.80 -6.30
N VAL A 41 7.23 -10.17 -6.81
CA VAL A 41 5.87 -10.24 -6.26
C VAL A 41 4.83 -10.63 -7.30
N SER A 42 3.68 -11.14 -6.84
CA SER A 42 2.53 -11.43 -7.70
C SER A 42 1.56 -10.24 -7.68
N LEU A 43 1.37 -9.60 -8.83
CA LEU A 43 0.53 -8.41 -8.94
C LEU A 43 -0.96 -8.75 -9.01
N LEU A 44 -1.78 -7.91 -8.35
CA LEU A 44 -3.24 -7.95 -8.43
C LEU A 44 -3.74 -7.14 -9.61
N ASP A 45 -4.83 -7.61 -10.24
CA ASP A 45 -5.56 -6.81 -11.22
C ASP A 45 -6.34 -5.69 -10.50
N VAL A 46 -6.36 -4.51 -11.11
CA VAL A 46 -7.28 -3.45 -10.70
C VAL A 46 -8.67 -3.81 -11.25
N VAL A 47 -9.59 -4.11 -10.34
CA VAL A 47 -10.98 -4.47 -10.68
C VAL A 47 -11.94 -3.37 -10.29
N ALA A 48 -13.05 -3.21 -11.03
CA ALA A 48 -14.13 -2.30 -10.66
C ALA A 48 -14.69 -2.66 -9.28
N GLN A 49 -14.96 -1.65 -8.45
CA GLN A 49 -15.38 -1.84 -7.06
C GLN A 49 -16.90 -1.98 -6.91
N LEU A 50 -17.63 -1.09 -7.54
CA LEU A 50 -19.09 -1.02 -7.51
C LEU A 50 -19.61 -0.61 -8.90
N ASP A 51 -20.76 -1.15 -9.30
CA ASP A 51 -21.43 -0.71 -10.52
C ASP A 51 -21.79 0.79 -10.40
N GLY A 52 -21.44 1.56 -11.39
CA GLY A 52 -21.66 3.02 -11.42
C GLY A 52 -20.48 3.87 -10.92
N THR A 53 -19.36 3.23 -10.55
CA THR A 53 -18.07 3.89 -10.28
C THR A 53 -17.05 3.59 -11.40
N GLU A 54 -17.51 3.12 -12.55
CA GLU A 54 -16.66 2.84 -13.72
C GLU A 54 -16.08 4.14 -14.29
N GLY A 55 -14.83 4.10 -14.67
CA GLY A 55 -14.08 5.24 -15.23
C GLY A 55 -13.17 5.98 -14.22
N GLU A 56 -13.20 5.61 -12.95
CA GLU A 56 -12.32 6.15 -11.90
C GLU A 56 -11.06 5.26 -11.72
N THR A 57 -10.50 4.76 -12.81
CA THR A 57 -9.34 3.85 -12.79
C THR A 57 -8.06 4.51 -13.29
N ASP A 58 -8.14 5.75 -13.75
CA ASP A 58 -6.99 6.43 -14.36
C ASP A 58 -6.12 7.11 -13.29
N GLY A 59 -4.84 6.78 -13.24
CA GLY A 59 -3.85 7.47 -12.42
C GLY A 59 -2.68 6.58 -11.99
N GLU A 60 -2.75 5.93 -10.86
CA GLU A 60 -1.65 5.09 -10.32
C GLU A 60 -1.76 3.60 -10.69
N VAL A 61 -2.52 3.27 -11.71
CA VAL A 61 -2.55 1.91 -12.25
C VAL A 61 -1.26 1.67 -13.02
N LEU A 62 -0.58 0.56 -12.76
CA LEU A 62 0.57 0.15 -13.57
C LEU A 62 0.20 0.07 -15.06
N ALA A 63 1.15 0.26 -15.96
CA ALA A 63 0.92 0.19 -17.40
C ALA A 63 0.28 -1.15 -17.83
N SER A 64 0.53 -2.21 -17.08
CA SER A 64 -0.11 -3.52 -17.25
C SER A 64 -1.55 -3.62 -16.74
N GLY A 65 -2.12 -2.59 -16.14
CA GLY A 65 -3.43 -2.62 -15.48
C GLY A 65 -3.44 -3.25 -14.10
N LYS A 66 -2.28 -3.35 -13.45
CA LYS A 66 -2.13 -3.92 -12.11
C LYS A 66 -2.09 -2.86 -11.02
N ASP A 67 -2.34 -3.29 -9.78
CA ASP A 67 -2.29 -2.47 -8.58
C ASP A 67 -0.83 -2.34 -8.09
N PRO A 68 -0.28 -1.12 -7.95
CA PRO A 68 1.10 -0.91 -7.55
C PRO A 68 1.37 -1.08 -6.04
N HIS A 69 0.34 -1.05 -5.17
CA HIS A 69 0.47 -0.95 -3.71
C HIS A 69 0.92 -2.26 -3.05
N VAL A 70 1.88 -2.93 -3.66
CA VAL A 70 2.38 -4.27 -3.26
C VAL A 70 2.93 -4.30 -1.83
N TRP A 71 3.47 -3.17 -1.34
CA TRP A 71 4.08 -3.06 -0.01
C TRP A 71 3.07 -3.15 1.15
N LEU A 72 1.77 -3.07 0.89
CA LEU A 72 0.74 -3.16 1.91
C LEU A 72 0.37 -4.61 2.31
N ASP A 73 1.05 -5.62 1.73
CA ASP A 73 1.06 -6.98 2.26
C ASP A 73 2.47 -7.34 2.78
N PRO A 74 2.62 -7.69 4.07
CA PRO A 74 3.91 -8.15 4.60
C PRO A 74 4.55 -9.31 3.82
N ALA A 75 3.77 -10.17 3.15
CA ALA A 75 4.30 -11.24 2.33
C ALA A 75 5.06 -10.71 1.10
N ASN A 76 4.56 -9.66 0.46
CA ASN A 76 5.26 -8.99 -0.64
C ASN A 76 6.52 -8.28 -0.14
N MET A 77 6.44 -7.63 1.03
CA MET A 77 7.63 -7.01 1.65
C MET A 77 8.72 -8.03 1.98
N ILE A 78 8.35 -9.24 2.38
CA ILE A 78 9.31 -10.35 2.58
C ILE A 78 9.99 -10.72 1.26
N ALA A 79 9.23 -10.86 0.18
CA ALA A 79 9.77 -11.19 -1.15
C ALA A 79 10.71 -10.08 -1.66
N MET A 80 10.31 -8.82 -1.57
CA MET A 80 11.14 -7.67 -1.95
C MET A 80 12.39 -7.57 -1.07
N THR A 81 12.28 -7.78 0.26
CA THR A 81 13.45 -7.80 1.17
C THR A 81 14.45 -8.88 0.78
N THR A 82 13.96 -10.06 0.40
CA THR A 82 14.81 -11.16 -0.08
C THR A 82 15.52 -10.77 -1.37
N ALA A 83 14.78 -10.22 -2.35
CA ALA A 83 15.35 -9.77 -3.62
C ALA A 83 16.44 -8.70 -3.42
N VAL A 84 16.23 -7.75 -2.50
CA VAL A 84 17.23 -6.74 -2.14
C VAL A 84 18.48 -7.40 -1.54
N ALA A 85 18.31 -8.31 -0.58
CA ALA A 85 19.44 -8.98 0.07
C ALA A 85 20.27 -9.84 -0.91
N ASP A 86 19.59 -10.56 -1.80
CA ASP A 86 20.23 -11.37 -2.84
C ASP A 86 21.04 -10.52 -3.81
N ALA A 87 20.45 -9.41 -4.28
CA ALA A 87 21.13 -8.49 -5.18
C ALA A 87 22.35 -7.84 -4.53
N LEU A 88 22.22 -7.35 -3.29
CA LEU A 88 23.36 -6.78 -2.55
C LEU A 88 24.45 -7.81 -2.27
N SER A 89 24.08 -9.05 -1.99
CA SER A 89 25.05 -10.16 -1.80
C SER A 89 25.81 -10.51 -3.07
N GLN A 90 25.19 -10.39 -4.23
CA GLN A 90 25.86 -10.57 -5.53
C GLN A 90 26.80 -9.41 -5.86
N LEU A 91 26.38 -8.18 -5.58
CA LEU A 91 27.16 -6.97 -5.84
C LEU A 91 28.34 -6.82 -4.89
N SER A 92 28.21 -7.30 -3.66
CA SER A 92 29.24 -7.18 -2.62
C SER A 92 29.35 -8.47 -1.81
N PRO A 93 29.98 -9.53 -2.36
CA PRO A 93 30.05 -10.85 -1.73
C PRO A 93 30.69 -10.86 -0.34
N ASP A 94 31.65 -9.98 -0.09
CA ASP A 94 32.34 -9.85 1.20
C ASP A 94 31.39 -9.42 2.33
N PHE A 95 30.27 -8.76 2.01
CA PHE A 95 29.24 -8.32 2.95
C PHE A 95 27.98 -9.19 2.94
N SER A 96 27.96 -10.26 2.15
CA SER A 96 26.77 -11.13 1.97
C SER A 96 26.21 -11.65 3.31
N ALA A 97 27.10 -12.05 4.23
CA ALA A 97 26.66 -12.53 5.55
C ALA A 97 25.91 -11.43 6.35
N GLN A 98 26.33 -10.18 6.22
CA GLN A 98 25.69 -9.05 6.90
C GLN A 98 24.33 -8.72 6.28
N PHE A 99 24.25 -8.68 4.94
CA PHE A 99 22.99 -8.44 4.24
C PHE A 99 21.95 -9.53 4.56
N ASN A 100 22.36 -10.79 4.50
CA ASN A 100 21.47 -11.92 4.82
C ASN A 100 21.05 -11.92 6.31
N ALA A 101 21.92 -11.54 7.24
CA ALA A 101 21.55 -11.44 8.65
C ALA A 101 20.54 -10.31 8.89
N ALA A 102 20.74 -9.13 8.28
CA ALA A 102 19.81 -8.02 8.38
C ALA A 102 18.45 -8.36 7.75
N ALA A 103 18.44 -8.95 6.54
CA ALA A 103 17.22 -9.38 5.89
C ALA A 103 16.46 -10.42 6.73
N LYS A 104 17.16 -11.41 7.29
CA LYS A 104 16.55 -12.43 8.15
C LYS A 104 15.87 -11.82 9.38
N SER A 105 16.50 -10.81 10.02
CA SER A 105 15.90 -10.11 11.16
C SER A 105 14.61 -9.39 10.75
N TYR A 106 14.68 -8.62 9.67
CA TYR A 106 13.52 -7.86 9.19
C TYR A 106 12.39 -8.77 8.68
N ILE A 107 12.72 -9.85 7.98
CA ILE A 107 11.75 -10.86 7.55
C ILE A 107 11.02 -11.49 8.76
N ALA A 108 11.71 -11.74 9.88
CA ALA A 108 11.07 -12.25 11.08
C ALA A 108 10.05 -11.25 11.67
N GLU A 109 10.35 -9.95 11.63
CA GLU A 109 9.39 -8.90 12.03
C GLU A 109 8.19 -8.84 11.09
N LEU A 110 8.41 -8.92 9.77
CA LEU A 110 7.34 -8.95 8.77
C LEU A 110 6.45 -10.20 8.89
N GLN A 111 7.04 -11.35 9.20
CA GLN A 111 6.28 -12.59 9.48
C GLN A 111 5.39 -12.43 10.70
N THR A 112 5.92 -11.81 11.76
CA THR A 112 5.14 -11.51 12.97
C THR A 112 3.98 -10.56 12.65
N LEU A 113 4.24 -9.47 11.94
CA LEU A 113 3.21 -8.53 11.49
C LEU A 113 2.14 -9.24 10.64
N GLY A 114 2.56 -10.10 9.71
CA GLY A 114 1.63 -10.88 8.89
C GLY A 114 0.72 -11.78 9.74
N ALA A 115 1.26 -12.46 10.74
CA ALA A 115 0.50 -13.30 11.67
C ALA A 115 -0.45 -12.48 12.55
N GLU A 116 -0.02 -11.28 13.00
CA GLU A 116 -0.87 -10.33 13.72
C GLU A 116 -2.09 -9.92 12.86
N ILE A 117 -1.87 -9.57 11.58
CA ILE A 117 -2.94 -9.23 10.63
C ILE A 117 -3.89 -10.41 10.45
N ASP A 118 -3.38 -11.59 10.15
CA ASP A 118 -4.19 -12.78 9.90
C ASP A 118 -5.06 -13.13 11.11
N THR A 119 -4.50 -13.03 12.32
CA THR A 119 -5.21 -13.37 13.57
C THR A 119 -6.26 -12.32 13.92
N GLN A 120 -5.87 -11.04 13.92
CA GLN A 120 -6.75 -9.98 14.41
C GLN A 120 -7.88 -9.64 13.44
N LEU A 121 -7.68 -9.85 12.12
CA LEU A 121 -8.72 -9.60 11.12
C LEU A 121 -9.56 -10.85 10.78
N ALA A 122 -9.31 -11.99 11.42
CA ALA A 122 -10.05 -13.22 11.15
C ALA A 122 -11.54 -13.12 11.51
N THR A 123 -11.86 -12.43 12.61
CA THR A 123 -13.19 -12.45 13.27
C THR A 123 -13.87 -11.09 13.31
N CYS A 124 -13.70 -10.26 12.26
CA CYS A 124 -14.36 -8.96 12.18
C CYS A 124 -15.84 -9.10 11.83
N GLU A 125 -16.70 -8.30 12.51
CA GLU A 125 -18.14 -8.22 12.20
C GLU A 125 -18.39 -7.65 10.80
N SER A 126 -17.63 -6.62 10.41
CA SER A 126 -17.66 -6.08 9.05
C SER A 126 -16.51 -6.66 8.21
N ARG A 127 -16.81 -7.03 6.98
CA ARG A 127 -15.82 -7.45 5.98
C ARG A 127 -15.62 -6.38 4.90
N VAL A 128 -16.15 -5.17 5.10
CA VAL A 128 -16.09 -4.05 4.16
C VAL A 128 -15.14 -2.99 4.70
N LEU A 129 -14.08 -2.71 3.94
CA LEU A 129 -13.08 -1.69 4.20
C LEU A 129 -13.34 -0.51 3.25
N VAL A 130 -13.86 0.62 3.76
CA VAL A 130 -14.07 1.83 2.96
C VAL A 130 -12.90 2.79 3.18
N THR A 131 -12.22 3.16 2.10
CA THR A 131 -10.99 3.99 2.12
C THR A 131 -11.13 5.21 1.22
N SER A 132 -10.28 6.23 1.40
CA SER A 132 -10.27 7.42 0.54
C SER A 132 -9.83 7.08 -0.88
N HIS A 133 -8.74 6.32 -1.07
CA HIS A 133 -8.36 5.77 -2.40
C HIS A 133 -8.09 4.26 -2.34
N ARG A 134 -7.78 3.66 -3.49
CA ARG A 134 -7.67 2.20 -3.65
C ARG A 134 -6.24 1.69 -3.41
N ALA A 135 -5.65 1.92 -2.26
CA ALA A 135 -4.32 1.40 -1.94
C ALA A 135 -4.33 0.00 -1.31
N PHE A 136 -5.39 -0.38 -0.62
CA PHE A 136 -5.38 -1.48 0.33
C PHE A 136 -5.85 -2.83 -0.24
N ALA A 137 -5.79 -3.05 -1.57
CA ALA A 137 -6.27 -4.29 -2.19
C ALA A 137 -5.48 -5.53 -1.74
N TYR A 138 -4.16 -5.41 -1.55
CA TYR A 138 -3.32 -6.51 -1.07
C TYR A 138 -3.65 -6.89 0.38
N LEU A 139 -3.80 -5.90 1.28
CA LEU A 139 -4.27 -6.12 2.64
C LEU A 139 -5.68 -6.75 2.64
N ALA A 140 -6.59 -6.20 1.84
CA ALA A 140 -7.95 -6.69 1.73
C ALA A 140 -7.99 -8.14 1.26
N LYS A 141 -7.20 -8.50 0.23
CA LYS A 141 -7.08 -9.89 -0.24
C LYS A 141 -6.56 -10.80 0.87
N ARG A 142 -5.48 -10.41 1.56
CA ARG A 142 -4.90 -11.17 2.67
C ARG A 142 -5.92 -11.45 3.76
N ALA A 143 -6.63 -10.42 4.20
CA ALA A 143 -7.59 -10.51 5.30
C ALA A 143 -9.01 -10.95 4.86
N ASN A 144 -9.21 -11.32 3.59
CA ASN A 144 -10.52 -11.62 3.01
C ASN A 144 -11.56 -10.51 3.28
N LEU A 145 -11.14 -9.25 3.10
CA LEU A 145 -11.99 -8.05 3.15
C LEU A 145 -12.39 -7.64 1.74
N ARG A 146 -13.48 -6.89 1.64
CA ARG A 146 -13.86 -6.17 0.43
C ARG A 146 -13.50 -4.70 0.59
N GLN A 147 -12.47 -4.24 -0.13
CA GLN A 147 -12.19 -2.81 -0.21
C GLN A 147 -13.19 -2.11 -1.12
N VAL A 148 -13.63 -0.92 -0.71
CA VAL A 148 -14.37 0.05 -1.52
C VAL A 148 -13.74 1.41 -1.29
N ALA A 149 -13.19 2.03 -2.32
CA ALA A 149 -12.56 3.33 -2.22
C ALA A 149 -13.47 4.44 -2.71
N ILE A 150 -13.30 5.64 -2.16
CA ILE A 150 -14.04 6.85 -2.54
C ILE A 150 -13.49 7.38 -3.87
N ALA A 151 -12.17 7.47 -3.99
CA ALA A 151 -11.45 7.75 -5.23
C ALA A 151 -10.90 6.45 -5.84
N GLY A 152 -10.44 6.53 -7.09
CA GLY A 152 -9.79 5.42 -7.78
C GLY A 152 -8.46 5.00 -7.15
N VAL A 153 -7.52 4.54 -7.96
CA VAL A 153 -6.15 4.22 -7.55
C VAL A 153 -5.34 5.51 -7.40
N ASN A 154 -5.68 6.56 -8.14
CA ASN A 154 -5.07 7.89 -7.98
C ASN A 154 -5.73 8.66 -6.83
N PRO A 155 -4.99 9.00 -5.77
CA PRO A 155 -5.52 9.77 -4.65
C PRO A 155 -5.90 11.21 -5.00
N GLU A 156 -5.30 11.81 -6.04
CA GLU A 156 -5.57 13.20 -6.46
C GLU A 156 -6.86 13.34 -7.30
N GLU A 157 -7.49 12.24 -7.69
CA GLU A 157 -8.67 12.24 -8.51
C GLU A 157 -9.94 12.50 -7.69
N GLU A 158 -10.68 13.56 -8.02
CA GLU A 158 -11.94 13.86 -7.35
C GLU A 158 -13.07 12.94 -7.86
N PRO A 159 -13.72 12.16 -6.97
CA PRO A 159 -14.83 11.30 -7.37
C PRO A 159 -16.03 12.12 -7.83
N SER A 160 -16.77 11.60 -8.79
CA SER A 160 -18.02 12.22 -9.25
C SER A 160 -19.09 12.25 -8.16
N ALA A 161 -20.02 13.20 -8.24
CA ALA A 161 -21.14 13.26 -7.30
C ALA A 161 -22.00 11.96 -7.34
N LYS A 162 -22.09 11.31 -8.52
CA LYS A 162 -22.76 10.03 -8.70
C LYS A 162 -22.02 8.91 -7.96
N SER A 163 -20.71 8.84 -8.08
CA SER A 163 -19.89 7.85 -7.38
C SER A 163 -20.01 7.99 -5.88
N LEU A 164 -19.96 9.22 -5.37
CA LEU A 164 -20.18 9.50 -3.94
C LEU A 164 -21.56 9.03 -3.44
N GLU A 165 -22.60 9.18 -4.26
CA GLU A 165 -23.93 8.69 -3.89
C GLU A 165 -24.00 7.16 -3.88
N VAL A 166 -23.39 6.49 -4.87
CA VAL A 166 -23.30 5.02 -4.94
C VAL A 166 -22.56 4.48 -3.71
N ILE A 167 -21.41 5.07 -3.36
CA ILE A 167 -20.60 4.66 -2.20
C ILE A 167 -21.35 4.93 -0.88
N ALA A 168 -22.05 6.08 -0.76
CA ALA A 168 -22.85 6.39 0.42
C ALA A 168 -23.99 5.38 0.62
N ASN A 169 -24.69 5.01 -0.44
CA ASN A 169 -25.76 4.01 -0.40
C ASN A 169 -25.21 2.63 -0.06
N PHE A 170 -24.07 2.25 -0.65
CA PHE A 170 -23.37 1.02 -0.31
C PHE A 170 -22.97 0.98 1.17
N ALA A 171 -22.36 2.05 1.68
CA ALA A 171 -21.92 2.14 3.08
C ALA A 171 -23.09 2.01 4.06
N LYS A 172 -24.23 2.67 3.78
CA LYS A 172 -25.46 2.52 4.57
C LYS A 172 -26.03 1.10 4.55
N THR A 173 -26.13 0.51 3.36
CA THR A 173 -26.69 -0.84 3.17
C THR A 173 -25.85 -1.91 3.90
N ASN A 174 -24.55 -1.71 3.94
CA ASN A 174 -23.62 -2.65 4.59
C ASN A 174 -23.27 -2.27 6.05
N ALA A 175 -23.98 -1.31 6.63
CA ALA A 175 -23.78 -0.85 8.01
C ALA A 175 -22.31 -0.53 8.32
N VAL A 176 -21.62 0.15 7.37
CA VAL A 176 -20.22 0.55 7.52
C VAL A 176 -20.10 1.51 8.70
N SER A 177 -19.26 1.15 9.67
CA SER A 177 -19.05 1.94 10.90
C SER A 177 -17.90 2.93 10.80
N THR A 178 -16.95 2.69 9.90
CA THR A 178 -15.75 3.55 9.76
C THR A 178 -15.39 3.72 8.29
N ILE A 179 -15.12 4.97 7.90
CA ILE A 179 -14.55 5.37 6.62
C ILE A 179 -13.14 5.87 6.88
N PHE A 180 -12.17 5.27 6.20
CA PHE A 180 -10.76 5.57 6.42
C PHE A 180 -10.27 6.63 5.45
N PHE A 181 -9.53 7.63 5.98
CA PHE A 181 -8.82 8.65 5.21
C PHE A 181 -7.31 8.50 5.38
N GLU A 182 -6.54 9.19 4.57
CA GLU A 182 -5.08 9.03 4.49
C GLU A 182 -4.32 10.25 4.97
N THR A 183 -3.00 10.06 5.22
CA THR A 183 -2.13 11.11 5.75
C THR A 183 -1.83 12.22 4.75
N LEU A 184 -1.74 11.90 3.47
CA LEU A 184 -1.32 12.83 2.41
C LEU A 184 -2.49 13.54 1.71
N LEU A 185 -3.73 13.15 2.00
CA LEU A 185 -4.92 13.67 1.36
C LEU A 185 -5.80 14.47 2.33
N PRO A 186 -6.59 15.44 1.83
CA PRO A 186 -7.58 16.13 2.65
C PRO A 186 -8.62 15.15 3.20
N ALA A 187 -8.72 15.09 4.53
CA ALA A 187 -9.68 14.21 5.21
C ALA A 187 -11.15 14.61 5.03
N ASP A 188 -11.42 15.78 4.42
CA ASP A 188 -12.74 16.41 4.42
C ASP A 188 -13.80 15.61 3.65
N LEU A 189 -13.39 14.97 2.54
CA LEU A 189 -14.30 14.13 1.75
C LEU A 189 -14.72 12.87 2.52
N ALA A 190 -13.77 12.18 3.13
CA ALA A 190 -14.04 10.99 3.94
C ALA A 190 -14.89 11.34 5.19
N LYS A 191 -14.61 12.46 5.85
CA LYS A 191 -15.42 12.98 6.98
C LYS A 191 -16.83 13.31 6.54
N THR A 192 -17.00 14.04 5.43
CA THR A 192 -18.32 14.38 4.89
C THR A 192 -19.13 13.14 4.56
N LEU A 193 -18.50 12.13 3.95
CA LEU A 193 -19.16 10.88 3.65
C LEU A 193 -19.52 10.11 4.92
N ALA A 194 -18.62 10.05 5.90
CA ALA A 194 -18.84 9.41 7.19
C ALA A 194 -20.05 10.04 7.91
N ASP A 195 -20.11 11.37 7.99
CA ASP A 195 -21.25 12.09 8.57
C ASP A 195 -22.57 11.80 7.86
N LYS A 196 -22.54 11.76 6.51
CA LYS A 196 -23.74 11.47 5.69
C LYS A 196 -24.32 10.07 5.92
N VAL A 197 -23.46 9.11 6.27
CA VAL A 197 -23.87 7.71 6.48
C VAL A 197 -23.98 7.30 7.95
N GLY A 198 -23.61 8.18 8.89
CA GLY A 198 -23.59 7.91 10.32
C GLY A 198 -22.43 7.04 10.77
N ALA A 199 -21.32 7.06 10.02
CA ALA A 199 -20.08 6.37 10.35
C ALA A 199 -19.08 7.32 11.04
N THR A 200 -17.96 6.78 11.54
CA THR A 200 -16.82 7.58 11.99
C THR A 200 -15.78 7.70 10.87
N ALA A 201 -14.99 8.77 10.87
CA ALA A 201 -13.79 8.88 10.04
C ALA A 201 -12.56 8.52 10.89
N ASP A 202 -11.66 7.68 10.38
CA ASP A 202 -10.39 7.33 11.04
C ASP A 202 -9.26 7.26 10.00
N LEU A 203 -8.02 7.35 10.46
CA LEU A 203 -6.84 7.35 9.61
C LEU A 203 -6.49 5.90 9.19
N LEU A 204 -6.03 5.74 7.94
CA LEU A 204 -5.37 4.53 7.46
C LEU A 204 -4.25 4.94 6.51
N ASP A 205 -3.00 4.74 6.92
CA ASP A 205 -1.81 5.23 6.24
C ASP A 205 -1.35 4.25 5.15
N PRO A 206 -1.34 4.62 3.85
CA PRO A 206 -0.87 3.75 2.78
C PRO A 206 0.67 3.60 2.73
N VAL A 207 1.40 4.28 3.61
CA VAL A 207 2.88 4.25 3.69
C VAL A 207 3.54 4.72 2.38
N GLU A 208 2.97 5.73 1.74
CA GLU A 208 3.51 6.37 0.53
C GLU A 208 4.52 7.48 0.86
N GLY A 209 4.63 7.83 2.11
CA GLY A 209 5.63 8.77 2.61
C GLY A 209 5.64 8.83 4.13
N ILE A 210 6.84 8.87 4.70
CA ILE A 210 7.03 9.07 6.14
C ILE A 210 7.75 10.41 6.32
N SER A 211 7.18 11.31 7.13
CA SER A 211 7.82 12.60 7.37
C SER A 211 9.15 12.45 8.11
N SER A 212 10.08 13.39 7.88
CA SER A 212 11.36 13.39 8.60
C SER A 212 11.15 13.50 10.13
N ALA A 213 10.07 14.14 10.57
CA ALA A 213 9.72 14.24 11.99
C ALA A 213 9.28 12.89 12.55
N ASP A 214 8.47 12.14 11.81
CA ASP A 214 8.01 10.81 12.22
C ASP A 214 9.17 9.80 12.24
N ILE A 215 10.06 9.86 11.25
CA ILE A 215 11.30 9.04 11.24
C ILE A 215 12.14 9.36 12.48
N ALA A 216 12.34 10.64 12.81
CA ALA A 216 13.09 11.05 14.00
C ALA A 216 12.37 10.61 15.30
N ALA A 217 11.07 10.47 15.30
CA ALA A 217 10.29 9.92 16.41
C ALA A 217 10.29 8.38 16.47
N GLY A 218 10.96 7.70 15.53
CA GLY A 218 11.10 6.26 15.49
C GLY A 218 10.03 5.53 14.66
N ALA A 219 9.25 6.25 13.85
CA ALA A 219 8.31 5.62 12.93
C ALA A 219 9.04 4.73 11.91
N SER A 220 8.47 3.58 11.65
CA SER A 220 8.95 2.58 10.70
C SER A 220 7.77 1.98 9.95
N TYR A 221 8.02 1.30 8.84
CA TYR A 221 6.99 0.53 8.14
C TYR A 221 6.20 -0.37 9.08
N VAL A 222 6.89 -1.14 9.93
CA VAL A 222 6.24 -2.10 10.85
C VAL A 222 5.38 -1.39 11.90
N SER A 223 5.85 -0.26 12.46
CA SER A 223 5.07 0.49 13.46
C SER A 223 3.81 1.11 12.84
N ILE A 224 3.92 1.70 11.64
CA ILE A 224 2.78 2.27 10.93
C ILE A 224 1.75 1.20 10.57
N GLN A 225 2.20 0.04 10.09
CA GLN A 225 1.28 -1.07 9.78
C GLN A 225 0.58 -1.64 11.02
N ARG A 226 1.22 -1.64 12.19
CA ARG A 226 0.56 -2.02 13.45
C ARG A 226 -0.47 -0.98 13.89
N ASP A 227 -0.18 0.31 13.71
CA ASP A 227 -1.15 1.36 13.96
C ASP A 227 -2.36 1.24 13.01
N ASN A 228 -2.10 0.99 11.72
CA ASN A 228 -3.13 0.69 10.74
C ASN A 228 -3.98 -0.52 11.16
N LEU A 229 -3.34 -1.62 11.54
CA LEU A 229 -4.04 -2.82 12.01
C LEU A 229 -4.95 -2.52 13.20
N SER A 230 -4.47 -1.78 14.19
CA SER A 230 -5.26 -1.38 15.37
C SER A 230 -6.51 -0.59 14.98
N ARG A 231 -6.38 0.34 14.02
CA ARG A 231 -7.50 1.15 13.50
C ARG A 231 -8.49 0.31 12.70
N VAL A 232 -8.00 -0.59 11.85
CA VAL A 232 -8.86 -1.51 11.07
C VAL A 232 -9.62 -2.46 11.99
N VAL A 233 -8.94 -3.06 13.01
CA VAL A 233 -9.58 -3.90 14.03
C VAL A 233 -10.73 -3.17 14.71
N LYS A 234 -10.51 -1.94 15.16
CA LYS A 234 -11.54 -1.10 15.78
C LYS A 234 -12.66 -0.76 14.78
N GLY A 235 -12.28 -0.31 13.59
CA GLY A 235 -13.21 0.16 12.57
C GLY A 235 -14.10 -0.93 11.97
N LEU A 236 -13.60 -2.16 11.90
CA LEU A 236 -14.35 -3.32 11.43
C LEU A 236 -14.99 -4.15 12.56
N ARG A 237 -14.83 -3.71 13.81
CA ARG A 237 -15.33 -4.39 15.02
C ARG A 237 -14.88 -5.85 15.09
N CYS A 238 -13.57 -6.05 15.02
CA CYS A 238 -12.96 -7.37 15.17
C CYS A 238 -12.86 -7.77 16.64
N SER A 239 -13.02 -9.06 16.95
CA SER A 239 -13.00 -9.63 18.30
C SER A 239 -11.83 -10.59 18.53
#